data_92ca308ada334b25b1012aa681038e7e
#
_entry.id   92ca308ada334b25b1012aa681038e7e
#
_cell.length_a   1.000
_cell.length_b   1.000
_cell.length_c   1.000
_cell.angle_alpha   90.00
_cell.angle_beta   90.00
_cell.angle_gamma   90.00
#
_symmetry.space_group_name_H-M   'P 1'
#
loop_
_entity.id
_entity.type
_entity.pdbx_description
1 polymer ?
#
loop_
_entity_poly.entity_id
_entity_poly.type
_entity_poly.pdbx_seq_one_letter_code
_entity_poly.pdbx_strand_id
1 'polypeptide(L)'
;SPVQNVESAAETADPALTEEMTGPFDANTAIQAVIDDPVFGDYGRLIFPADEWYMSGDTLGDLQLTWYHNIDPDETVEIVNTLWQRANAGETVFYDIYTDEEKAADPEKEDTGLFFFKGEPGARFAVCNAGGGFAYVGAMQDSFPHALELSKLGYNAFALIYRPGAQTACEDLARAISFIFDHADELE
;
A
#
# COMPACT_ATOMS: atom_id res chain seq x y z
N SER A 1 -1.29 0.74 48.94
CA SER A 1 -0.85 0.11 47.68
C SER A 1 -0.35 1.21 46.74
N PRO A 2 0.91 1.19 46.31
CA PRO A 2 1.40 2.20 45.36
C PRO A 2 0.92 1.85 43.96
N VAL A 3 0.31 2.83 43.31
CA VAL A 3 -0.01 2.81 41.89
C VAL A 3 1.34 2.93 41.17
N GLN A 4 1.75 1.88 40.48
CA GLN A 4 2.88 1.94 39.58
C GLN A 4 2.49 2.78 38.39
N ASN A 5 3.09 3.94 38.25
CA ASN A 5 3.11 4.68 36.99
C ASN A 5 3.80 3.79 35.92
N VAL A 6 3.01 3.31 34.99
CA VAL A 6 3.53 2.79 33.75
C VAL A 6 3.93 4.02 32.93
N GLU A 7 5.18 4.42 33.04
CA GLU A 7 5.78 5.31 32.05
C GLU A 7 5.73 4.56 30.71
N SER A 8 4.82 5.01 29.86
CA SER A 8 4.82 4.68 28.45
C SER A 8 6.15 5.17 27.90
N ALA A 9 7.08 4.25 27.66
CA ALA A 9 8.21 4.53 26.81
C ALA A 9 7.63 4.86 25.44
N ALA A 10 7.56 6.15 25.11
CA ALA A 10 7.42 6.61 23.76
C ALA A 10 8.70 6.13 23.05
N GLU A 11 8.61 4.98 22.41
CA GLU A 11 9.63 4.47 21.52
C GLU A 11 9.81 5.55 20.46
N THR A 12 10.96 6.21 20.49
CA THR A 12 11.29 7.25 19.50
C THR A 12 11.47 6.52 18.18
N ALA A 13 10.46 6.63 17.31
CA ALA A 13 10.57 6.14 15.94
C ALA A 13 11.84 6.70 15.28
N ASP A 14 12.50 5.87 14.46
CA ASP A 14 13.66 6.30 13.69
C ASP A 14 13.29 7.57 12.89
N PRO A 15 14.06 8.66 13.02
CA PRO A 15 13.81 9.88 12.25
C PRO A 15 13.66 9.64 10.76
N ALA A 16 14.34 8.63 10.20
CA ALA A 16 14.22 8.24 8.79
C ALA A 16 12.81 7.73 8.42
N LEU A 17 12.04 7.20 9.39
CA LEU A 17 10.68 6.72 9.17
C LEU A 17 9.63 7.84 9.28
N THR A 18 9.99 8.97 9.89
CA THR A 18 9.10 10.12 10.12
C THR A 18 9.36 11.27 9.15
N GLU A 19 10.44 11.19 8.37
CA GLU A 19 10.77 12.21 7.38
C GLU A 19 9.77 12.15 6.21
N GLU A 20 9.23 13.32 5.86
CA GLU A 20 8.33 13.43 4.72
C GLU A 20 9.09 13.08 3.44
N MET A 21 8.67 12.01 2.77
CA MET A 21 9.34 11.51 1.58
C MET A 21 9.03 12.40 0.39
N THR A 22 10.06 13.04 -0.14
CA THR A 22 9.96 13.84 -1.36
C THR A 22 10.24 12.98 -2.59
N GLY A 23 9.68 13.36 -3.72
CA GLY A 23 9.87 12.64 -4.97
C GLY A 23 9.45 13.48 -6.18
N PRO A 24 9.42 12.89 -7.39
CA PRO A 24 9.21 13.63 -8.65
C PRO A 24 7.75 14.05 -8.86
N PHE A 25 6.81 13.56 -8.05
CA PHE A 25 5.38 13.77 -8.26
C PHE A 25 4.85 14.93 -7.42
N ASP A 26 3.87 15.64 -7.96
CA ASP A 26 3.09 16.67 -7.28
C ASP A 26 1.59 16.52 -7.57
N ALA A 27 0.77 17.40 -7.04
CA ALA A 27 -0.68 17.37 -7.24
C ALA A 27 -1.10 17.51 -8.73
N ASN A 28 -0.27 18.10 -9.57
CA ASN A 28 -0.54 18.26 -11.00
C ASN A 28 -0.02 17.09 -11.85
N THR A 29 0.68 16.14 -11.24
CA THR A 29 1.17 14.97 -11.96
C THR A 29 0.00 14.11 -12.42
N ALA A 30 0.00 13.73 -13.70
CA ALA A 30 -1.02 12.83 -14.24
C ALA A 30 -0.92 11.44 -13.58
N ILE A 31 -2.06 10.87 -13.24
CA ILE A 31 -2.15 9.50 -12.68
C ILE A 31 -1.46 8.51 -13.64
N GLN A 32 -1.70 8.64 -14.93
CA GLN A 32 -1.08 7.79 -15.94
C GLN A 32 0.45 7.89 -15.96
N ALA A 33 1.01 9.06 -15.68
CA ALA A 33 2.47 9.23 -15.59
C ALA A 33 3.06 8.48 -14.38
N VAL A 34 2.33 8.38 -13.29
CA VAL A 34 2.73 7.55 -12.13
C VAL A 34 2.68 6.07 -12.51
N ILE A 35 1.58 5.62 -13.11
CA ILE A 35 1.41 4.22 -13.52
C ILE A 35 2.52 3.78 -14.49
N ASP A 36 2.88 4.65 -15.43
CA ASP A 36 3.85 4.35 -16.49
C ASP A 36 5.31 4.61 -16.07
N ASP A 37 5.55 5.09 -14.85
CA ASP A 37 6.91 5.31 -14.39
C ASP A 37 7.69 3.99 -14.37
N PRO A 38 8.87 3.92 -15.04
CA PRO A 38 9.64 2.69 -15.14
C PRO A 38 10.04 2.06 -13.80
N VAL A 39 10.12 2.88 -12.74
CA VAL A 39 10.49 2.39 -11.41
C VAL A 39 9.47 1.39 -10.85
N PHE A 40 8.20 1.54 -11.24
CA PHE A 40 7.13 0.65 -10.78
C PHE A 40 6.96 -0.61 -11.64
N GLY A 41 7.59 -0.69 -12.83
CA GLY A 41 7.40 -1.85 -13.70
C GLY A 41 5.92 -2.11 -13.99
N ASP A 42 5.52 -3.38 -13.95
CA ASP A 42 4.15 -3.78 -14.30
C ASP A 42 3.12 -3.54 -13.20
N TYR A 43 3.55 -3.26 -11.96
CA TYR A 43 2.63 -3.09 -10.83
C TYR A 43 2.15 -1.64 -10.62
N GLY A 44 2.65 -0.66 -11.37
CA GLY A 44 2.25 0.74 -11.23
C GLY A 44 0.73 0.94 -11.32
N ARG A 45 0.04 0.21 -12.18
CA ARG A 45 -1.42 0.22 -12.31
C ARG A 45 -2.14 -0.16 -11.02
N LEU A 46 -1.55 -1.02 -10.19
CA LEU A 46 -2.14 -1.49 -8.93
C LEU A 46 -2.04 -0.46 -7.79
N ILE A 47 -1.32 0.63 -7.98
CA ILE A 47 -1.37 1.78 -7.07
C ILE A 47 -2.76 2.42 -7.10
N PHE A 48 -3.45 2.31 -8.23
CA PHE A 48 -4.81 2.84 -8.46
C PHE A 48 -5.78 1.71 -8.85
N PRO A 49 -6.15 0.82 -7.92
CA PRO A 49 -6.80 -0.46 -8.22
C PRO A 49 -8.32 -0.37 -8.43
N ALA A 50 -8.85 0.79 -8.73
CA ALA A 50 -10.25 1.01 -9.03
C ALA A 50 -10.43 1.40 -10.49
N ASP A 51 -11.49 0.92 -11.11
CA ASP A 51 -11.83 1.26 -12.48
C ASP A 51 -12.53 2.64 -12.60
N GLU A 52 -12.82 3.07 -13.81
CA GLU A 52 -13.43 4.36 -14.11
C GLU A 52 -14.80 4.59 -13.46
N TRP A 53 -15.49 3.54 -13.04
CA TRP A 53 -16.77 3.64 -12.34
C TRP A 53 -16.61 4.14 -10.90
N TYR A 54 -15.49 3.81 -10.27
CA TYR A 54 -15.26 4.08 -8.87
C TYR A 54 -14.19 5.14 -8.64
N MET A 55 -13.35 5.40 -9.64
CA MET A 55 -12.28 6.37 -9.56
C MET A 55 -12.40 7.39 -10.69
N SER A 56 -12.26 8.66 -10.36
CA SER A 56 -12.25 9.77 -11.30
C SER A 56 -11.08 10.70 -11.01
N GLY A 57 -10.77 11.56 -11.98
CA GLY A 57 -9.66 12.51 -11.92
C GLY A 57 -8.50 12.10 -12.82
N ASP A 58 -7.78 13.09 -13.33
CA ASP A 58 -6.66 12.91 -14.25
C ASP A 58 -5.31 13.08 -13.56
N THR A 59 -5.27 13.83 -12.45
CA THR A 59 -4.07 14.13 -11.69
C THR A 59 -4.16 13.60 -10.27
N LEU A 60 -3.01 13.52 -9.58
CA LEU A 60 -2.97 13.12 -8.18
C LEU A 60 -3.80 14.06 -7.29
N GLY A 61 -3.84 15.36 -7.63
CA GLY A 61 -4.55 16.36 -6.84
C GLY A 61 -6.06 16.37 -7.01
N ASP A 62 -6.57 15.86 -8.13
CA ASP A 62 -8.00 15.77 -8.40
C ASP A 62 -8.58 14.36 -8.30
N LEU A 63 -7.76 13.40 -7.86
CA LEU A 63 -8.18 12.02 -7.66
C LEU A 63 -9.34 11.94 -6.68
N GLN A 64 -10.39 11.29 -7.09
CA GLN A 64 -11.59 11.04 -6.30
C GLN A 64 -12.03 9.61 -6.48
N LEU A 65 -12.22 8.91 -5.36
CA LEU A 65 -12.73 7.56 -5.35
C LEU A 65 -14.19 7.57 -4.94
N THR A 66 -15.06 7.16 -5.82
CA THR A 66 -16.50 7.31 -5.75
C THR A 66 -16.97 8.80 -5.71
N TRP A 67 -18.23 9.06 -5.97
CA TRP A 67 -18.77 10.42 -6.09
C TRP A 67 -18.97 11.14 -4.73
N TYR A 68 -18.77 10.47 -3.61
CA TYR A 68 -18.95 11.04 -2.26
C TYR A 68 -17.69 11.00 -1.39
N HIS A 69 -16.56 10.47 -1.90
CA HIS A 69 -15.31 10.43 -1.19
C HIS A 69 -14.29 11.36 -1.84
N ASN A 70 -13.79 12.29 -1.05
CA ASN A 70 -12.65 13.11 -1.43
C ASN A 70 -11.38 12.47 -0.86
N ILE A 71 -10.36 12.38 -1.70
CA ILE A 71 -9.04 11.92 -1.32
C ILE A 71 -8.17 13.14 -1.03
N ASP A 72 -7.41 13.12 0.06
CA ASP A 72 -6.49 14.20 0.40
C ASP A 72 -5.34 14.23 -0.63
N PRO A 73 -5.18 15.33 -1.40
CA PRO A 73 -4.14 15.43 -2.41
C PRO A 73 -2.72 15.33 -1.83
N ASP A 74 -2.47 15.93 -0.69
CA ASP A 74 -1.14 15.94 -0.07
C ASP A 74 -0.75 14.52 0.38
N GLU A 75 -1.68 13.78 0.96
CA GLU A 75 -1.49 12.39 1.36
C GLU A 75 -1.26 11.47 0.16
N THR A 76 -2.01 11.66 -0.92
CA THR A 76 -1.83 10.92 -2.17
C THR A 76 -0.43 11.13 -2.74
N VAL A 77 0.03 12.37 -2.80
CA VAL A 77 1.38 12.72 -3.28
C VAL A 77 2.45 12.11 -2.37
N GLU A 78 2.30 12.18 -1.06
CA GLU A 78 3.24 11.56 -0.12
C GLU A 78 3.34 10.06 -0.31
N ILE A 79 2.22 9.36 -0.47
CA ILE A 79 2.18 7.91 -0.68
C ILE A 79 2.94 7.52 -1.95
N VAL A 80 2.62 8.13 -3.08
CA VAL A 80 3.26 7.76 -4.35
C VAL A 80 4.74 8.14 -4.39
N ASN A 81 5.13 9.26 -3.78
CA ASN A 81 6.52 9.65 -3.65
C ASN A 81 7.30 8.73 -2.71
N THR A 82 6.70 8.27 -1.63
CA THR A 82 7.32 7.28 -0.73
C THR A 82 7.61 5.99 -1.47
N LEU A 83 6.63 5.46 -2.21
CA LEU A 83 6.82 4.26 -3.03
C LEU A 83 7.89 4.48 -4.10
N TRP A 84 7.87 5.62 -4.77
CA TRP A 84 8.85 5.95 -5.81
C TRP A 84 10.27 6.04 -5.23
N GLN A 85 10.46 6.76 -4.14
CA GLN A 85 11.78 6.94 -3.51
C GLN A 85 12.40 5.60 -3.11
N ARG A 86 11.62 4.75 -2.47
CA ARG A 86 12.10 3.44 -2.03
C ARG A 86 12.39 2.52 -3.21
N ALA A 87 11.51 2.46 -4.19
CA ALA A 87 11.74 1.67 -5.39
C ALA A 87 12.95 2.18 -6.19
N ASN A 88 13.12 3.49 -6.32
CA ASN A 88 14.27 4.10 -7.00
C ASN A 88 15.59 3.85 -6.26
N ALA A 89 15.54 3.68 -4.94
CA ALA A 89 16.70 3.29 -4.13
C ALA A 89 17.03 1.79 -4.22
N GLY A 90 16.27 1.01 -4.97
CA GLY A 90 16.45 -0.43 -5.14
C GLY A 90 15.75 -1.28 -4.09
N GLU A 91 14.92 -0.69 -3.24
CA GLU A 91 14.11 -1.43 -2.27
C GLU A 91 12.88 -2.04 -2.95
N THR A 92 12.43 -3.20 -2.47
CA THR A 92 11.21 -3.82 -2.96
C THR A 92 10.00 -3.20 -2.25
N VAL A 93 9.09 -2.61 -3.02
CA VAL A 93 7.87 -1.98 -2.51
C VAL A 93 6.59 -2.72 -2.89
N PHE A 94 6.72 -3.78 -3.69
CA PHE A 94 5.59 -4.60 -4.12
C PHE A 94 6.00 -6.07 -4.19
N TYR A 95 5.12 -6.94 -3.72
CA TYR A 95 5.29 -8.39 -3.76
C TYR A 95 4.10 -9.06 -4.43
N ASP A 96 4.38 -9.91 -5.42
CA ASP A 96 3.39 -10.83 -5.94
C ASP A 96 3.07 -11.90 -4.90
N ILE A 97 1.79 -12.19 -4.70
CA ILE A 97 1.35 -13.23 -3.77
C ILE A 97 1.04 -14.56 -4.46
N TYR A 98 0.88 -14.54 -5.78
CA TYR A 98 0.68 -15.72 -6.60
C TYR A 98 1.85 -15.96 -7.54
N THR A 99 2.12 -17.22 -7.85
CA THR A 99 3.16 -17.62 -8.80
C THR A 99 2.76 -17.31 -10.25
N ASP A 100 3.72 -17.29 -11.15
CA ASP A 100 3.46 -17.11 -12.58
C ASP A 100 2.57 -18.23 -13.15
N GLU A 101 2.73 -19.47 -12.67
CA GLU A 101 1.86 -20.60 -13.04
C GLU A 101 0.42 -20.39 -12.58
N GLU A 102 0.23 -19.91 -11.35
CA GLU A 102 -1.10 -19.61 -10.81
C GLU A 102 -1.78 -18.49 -11.57
N LYS A 103 -1.05 -17.44 -11.94
CA LYS A 103 -1.54 -16.34 -12.78
C LYS A 103 -1.88 -16.80 -14.20
N ALA A 104 -1.09 -17.69 -14.78
CA ALA A 104 -1.38 -18.24 -16.10
C ALA A 104 -2.66 -19.10 -16.11
N ALA A 105 -2.91 -19.83 -15.02
CA ALA A 105 -4.13 -20.63 -14.86
C ALA A 105 -5.38 -19.78 -14.55
N ASP A 106 -5.19 -18.66 -13.87
CA ASP A 106 -6.24 -17.69 -13.52
C ASP A 106 -5.70 -16.26 -13.67
N PRO A 107 -5.86 -15.64 -14.86
CA PRO A 107 -5.30 -14.31 -15.14
C PRO A 107 -5.78 -13.19 -14.22
N GLU A 108 -6.95 -13.32 -13.59
CA GLU A 108 -7.44 -12.31 -12.62
C GLU A 108 -6.53 -12.21 -11.39
N LYS A 109 -5.73 -13.24 -11.10
CA LYS A 109 -4.71 -13.21 -10.05
C LYS A 109 -3.58 -12.20 -10.31
N GLU A 110 -3.44 -11.69 -11.53
CA GLU A 110 -2.53 -10.59 -11.85
C GLU A 110 -2.94 -9.26 -11.19
N ASP A 111 -4.22 -9.13 -10.80
CA ASP A 111 -4.78 -7.95 -10.14
C ASP A 111 -4.64 -7.99 -8.62
N THR A 112 -3.61 -8.65 -8.13
CA THR A 112 -3.34 -8.82 -6.70
C THR A 112 -1.89 -8.51 -6.36
N GLY A 113 -1.65 -8.20 -5.10
CA GLY A 113 -0.31 -8.05 -4.56
C GLY A 113 -0.29 -7.31 -3.24
N LEU A 114 0.90 -7.20 -2.67
CA LEU A 114 1.16 -6.51 -1.43
C LEU A 114 2.10 -5.32 -1.69
N PHE A 115 1.62 -4.11 -1.47
CA PHE A 115 2.49 -2.95 -1.34
C PHE A 115 3.10 -2.93 0.04
N PHE A 116 4.42 -2.74 0.11
CA PHE A 116 5.18 -2.79 1.34
C PHE A 116 5.66 -1.42 1.77
N PHE A 117 5.26 -1.03 2.97
CA PHE A 117 5.70 0.17 3.67
C PHE A 117 6.59 -0.27 4.84
N LYS A 118 7.89 -0.28 4.59
CA LYS A 118 8.89 -0.75 5.55
C LYS A 118 8.91 0.12 6.80
N GLY A 119 8.98 -0.54 7.95
CA GLY A 119 9.19 0.06 9.25
C GLY A 119 10.58 -0.25 9.81
N GLU A 120 10.65 -0.49 11.11
CA GLU A 120 11.89 -0.89 11.78
C GLU A 120 12.21 -2.37 11.48
N PRO A 121 13.51 -2.71 11.36
CA PRO A 121 13.92 -4.11 11.22
C PRO A 121 13.40 -4.97 12.37
N GLY A 122 12.85 -6.14 12.05
CA GLY A 122 12.31 -7.07 13.03
C GLY A 122 11.00 -6.66 13.69
N ALA A 123 10.39 -5.55 13.26
CA ALA A 123 9.10 -5.10 13.78
C ALA A 123 7.95 -6.03 13.36
N ARG A 124 6.84 -5.92 14.06
CA ARG A 124 5.63 -6.65 13.73
C ARG A 124 5.08 -6.25 12.37
N PHE A 125 4.47 -7.22 11.70
CA PHE A 125 3.76 -6.99 10.45
C PHE A 125 2.34 -6.51 10.69
N ALA A 126 1.88 -5.62 9.83
CA ALA A 126 0.49 -5.17 9.75
C ALA A 126 0.01 -5.31 8.30
N VAL A 127 -1.19 -5.84 8.11
CA VAL A 127 -1.84 -5.93 6.79
C VAL A 127 -3.06 -5.04 6.78
N CYS A 128 -3.05 -4.05 5.90
CA CYS A 128 -4.14 -3.12 5.71
C CYS A 128 -4.98 -3.52 4.50
N ASN A 129 -6.27 -3.67 4.70
CA ASN A 129 -7.22 -4.04 3.65
C ASN A 129 -8.18 -2.88 3.43
N ALA A 130 -8.19 -2.34 2.22
CA ALA A 130 -9.11 -1.27 1.87
C ALA A 130 -10.56 -1.76 1.78
N GLY A 131 -11.50 -0.86 2.07
CA GLY A 131 -12.90 -1.06 1.78
C GLY A 131 -13.24 -0.89 0.29
N GLY A 132 -14.48 -1.12 -0.05
CA GLY A 132 -15.02 -0.99 -1.42
C GLY A 132 -16.22 -1.90 -1.66
N GLY A 133 -16.80 -2.48 -0.60
CA GLY A 133 -18.00 -3.34 -0.69
C GLY A 133 -17.79 -4.60 -1.53
N PHE A 134 -16.56 -5.08 -1.64
CA PHE A 134 -16.15 -6.16 -2.55
C PHE A 134 -16.36 -5.86 -4.05
N ALA A 135 -16.61 -4.62 -4.42
CA ALA A 135 -16.78 -4.19 -5.79
C ALA A 135 -15.52 -3.51 -6.36
N TYR A 136 -14.76 -2.86 -5.51
CA TYR A 136 -13.49 -2.23 -5.85
C TYR A 136 -12.57 -2.18 -4.62
N VAL A 137 -11.32 -1.76 -4.82
CA VAL A 137 -10.34 -1.61 -3.73
C VAL A 137 -9.99 -0.14 -3.57
N GLY A 138 -10.48 0.49 -2.51
CA GLY A 138 -10.25 1.90 -2.19
C GLY A 138 -8.88 2.15 -1.58
N ALA A 139 -7.81 1.67 -2.19
CA ALA A 139 -6.46 1.67 -1.60
C ALA A 139 -5.96 3.07 -1.27
N MET A 140 -6.11 4.01 -2.20
CA MET A 140 -5.56 5.36 -2.02
C MET A 140 -6.25 6.18 -0.93
N GLN A 141 -7.52 5.88 -0.63
CA GLN A 141 -8.27 6.56 0.45
C GLN A 141 -8.21 5.82 1.79
N ASP A 142 -7.84 4.54 1.80
CA ASP A 142 -8.00 3.68 2.98
C ASP A 142 -6.71 2.95 3.33
N SER A 143 -6.33 1.87 2.62
CA SER A 143 -5.21 1.02 3.05
C SER A 143 -3.85 1.69 2.93
N PHE A 144 -3.57 2.44 1.88
CA PHE A 144 -2.29 3.13 1.73
C PHE A 144 -2.02 4.17 2.82
N PRO A 145 -2.96 5.06 3.15
CA PRO A 145 -2.77 5.98 4.26
C PRO A 145 -2.47 5.27 5.59
N HIS A 146 -3.22 4.23 5.91
CA HIS A 146 -3.00 3.46 7.13
C HIS A 146 -1.66 2.74 7.15
N ALA A 147 -1.28 2.11 6.04
CA ALA A 147 0.01 1.43 5.94
C ALA A 147 1.19 2.41 6.07
N LEU A 148 1.10 3.58 5.45
CA LEU A 148 2.12 4.62 5.58
C LEU A 148 2.26 5.09 7.03
N GLU A 149 1.16 5.43 7.71
CA GLU A 149 1.19 5.86 9.11
C GLU A 149 1.72 4.77 10.04
N LEU A 150 1.32 3.52 9.86
CA LEU A 150 1.85 2.40 10.63
C LEU A 150 3.36 2.23 10.41
N SER A 151 3.84 2.43 9.19
CA SER A 151 5.28 2.37 8.91
C SER A 151 6.05 3.48 9.61
N LYS A 152 5.50 4.69 9.69
CA LYS A 152 6.09 5.80 10.45
C LYS A 152 6.14 5.51 11.96
N LEU A 153 5.24 4.68 12.47
CA LEU A 153 5.25 4.17 13.85
C LEU A 153 6.19 2.99 14.05
N GLY A 154 6.88 2.53 13.00
CA GLY A 154 7.87 1.48 13.05
C GLY A 154 7.39 0.08 12.63
N TYR A 155 6.10 -0.12 12.37
CA TYR A 155 5.57 -1.41 11.91
C TYR A 155 5.97 -1.68 10.46
N ASN A 156 6.20 -2.95 10.12
CA ASN A 156 6.31 -3.39 8.74
C ASN A 156 4.90 -3.56 8.17
N ALA A 157 4.41 -2.57 7.45
CA ALA A 157 3.03 -2.49 7.03
C ALA A 157 2.85 -2.84 5.55
N PHE A 158 1.79 -3.58 5.25
CA PHE A 158 1.40 -3.96 3.91
C PHE A 158 0.02 -3.42 3.59
N ALA A 159 -0.16 -2.98 2.35
CA ALA A 159 -1.46 -2.72 1.76
C ALA A 159 -1.76 -3.81 0.73
N LEU A 160 -2.80 -4.60 0.98
CA LEU A 160 -3.22 -5.67 0.09
C LEU A 160 -4.09 -5.12 -1.04
N ILE A 161 -3.72 -5.43 -2.26
CA ILE A 161 -4.57 -5.28 -3.43
C ILE A 161 -5.16 -6.66 -3.72
N TYR A 162 -6.49 -6.75 -3.65
CA TYR A 162 -7.24 -7.99 -3.77
C TYR A 162 -8.27 -7.88 -4.91
N ARG A 163 -8.71 -9.03 -5.40
CA ARG A 163 -9.72 -9.08 -6.44
C ARG A 163 -11.10 -8.76 -5.87
N PRO A 164 -11.97 -8.08 -6.62
CA PRO A 164 -13.37 -7.92 -6.26
C PRO A 164 -14.08 -9.26 -6.03
N GLY A 165 -15.15 -9.25 -5.23
CA GLY A 165 -15.89 -10.44 -4.84
C GLY A 165 -15.50 -10.93 -3.44
N ALA A 166 -16.49 -11.28 -2.62
CA ALA A 166 -16.26 -11.63 -1.23
C ALA A 166 -15.36 -12.87 -1.08
N GLN A 167 -15.60 -13.90 -1.86
CA GLN A 167 -14.82 -15.13 -1.80
C GLN A 167 -13.39 -14.91 -2.31
N THR A 168 -13.22 -14.28 -3.47
CA THR A 168 -11.91 -14.00 -4.04
C THR A 168 -11.08 -13.06 -3.17
N ALA A 169 -11.70 -12.04 -2.56
CA ALA A 169 -11.04 -11.16 -1.61
C ALA A 169 -10.52 -11.92 -0.38
N CYS A 170 -11.31 -12.83 0.17
CA CYS A 170 -10.89 -13.67 1.29
C CYS A 170 -9.77 -14.65 0.92
N GLU A 171 -9.81 -15.23 -0.28
CA GLU A 171 -8.74 -16.07 -0.81
C GLU A 171 -7.43 -15.29 -0.93
N ASP A 172 -7.50 -14.08 -1.48
CA ASP A 172 -6.33 -13.21 -1.63
C ASP A 172 -5.74 -12.78 -0.28
N LEU A 173 -6.60 -12.47 0.70
CA LEU A 173 -6.13 -12.16 2.06
C LEU A 173 -5.45 -13.36 2.71
N ALA A 174 -6.04 -14.54 2.61
CA ALA A 174 -5.44 -15.77 3.14
C ALA A 174 -4.09 -16.06 2.46
N ARG A 175 -4.00 -15.89 1.16
CA ARG A 175 -2.74 -16.04 0.41
C ARG A 175 -1.70 -15.01 0.83
N ALA A 176 -2.08 -13.75 1.01
CA ALA A 176 -1.18 -12.70 1.46
C ALA A 176 -0.61 -12.99 2.84
N ILE A 177 -1.43 -13.44 3.77
CA ILE A 177 -1.00 -13.82 5.11
C ILE A 177 0.00 -14.98 5.04
N SER A 178 -0.29 -16.02 4.27
CA SER A 178 0.63 -17.15 4.07
C SER A 178 1.94 -16.69 3.44
N PHE A 179 1.90 -15.80 2.45
CA PHE A 179 3.09 -15.24 1.83
C PHE A 179 3.97 -14.52 2.85
N ILE A 180 3.40 -13.69 3.71
CA ILE A 180 4.14 -12.95 4.74
C ILE A 180 4.78 -13.91 5.73
N PHE A 181 4.07 -14.94 6.20
CA PHE A 181 4.65 -15.95 7.09
C PHE A 181 5.80 -16.72 6.45
N ASP A 182 5.65 -17.11 5.20
CA ASP A 182 6.67 -17.90 4.48
C ASP A 182 7.93 -17.07 4.16
N HIS A 183 7.81 -15.75 4.07
CA HIS A 183 8.89 -14.82 3.71
C HIS A 183 9.28 -13.86 4.85
N ALA A 184 8.86 -14.13 6.08
CA ALA A 184 9.04 -13.22 7.21
C ALA A 184 10.51 -12.81 7.40
N ASP A 185 11.45 -13.73 7.26
CA ASP A 185 12.89 -13.46 7.42
C ASP A 185 13.45 -12.53 6.33
N GLU A 186 12.86 -12.52 5.15
CA GLU A 186 13.25 -11.65 4.03
C GLU A 186 12.63 -10.26 4.11
N LEU A 187 11.52 -10.14 4.86
CA LEU A 187 10.73 -8.92 4.99
C LEU A 187 11.12 -8.09 6.23
N GLU A 188 12.11 -8.52 6.98
CA GLU A 188 12.62 -7.83 8.17
C GLU A 188 13.57 -6.68 7.84
#